data_ed7103169719c374db475ee6b136e50d
#
_entry.id   ed7103169719c374db475ee6b136e50d
#
_cell.length_a   1.000
_cell.length_b   1.000
_cell.length_c   1.000
_cell.angle_alpha   90.00
_cell.angle_beta   90.00
_cell.angle_gamma   90.00
#
_symmetry.space_group_name_H-M   'P 1'
#
loop_
_entity.id
_entity.type
_entity.pdbx_description
1 polymer ?
#
loop_
_entity_poly.entity_id
_entity_poly.type
_entity_poly.pdbx_seq_one_letter_code
_entity_poly.pdbx_strand_id
1 'polypeptide(L)'
;MADIIVEPVGEAEQTVLDGWLDDAARWNIDVTDVATIDAAYESYVDRVIAQDETEREDPTPFVAMIGFALGQWLTLETVLEWRVITDAEGRDIGLSLPDESSIMFPSDFVADAWNEMQRDW
;
A
#
# COMPACT_ATOMS: atom_id res chain seq x y z
N MET A 1 -11.15 -1.51 -25.54
CA MET A 1 -10.61 -0.86 -24.35
C MET A 1 -11.41 -1.31 -23.14
N ALA A 2 -10.73 -1.80 -22.12
CA ALA A 2 -11.44 -2.24 -20.93
C ALA A 2 -11.89 -1.04 -20.11
N ASP A 3 -13.13 -1.07 -19.69
CA ASP A 3 -13.66 -0.04 -18.83
C ASP A 3 -13.17 -0.23 -17.39
N ILE A 4 -12.87 0.85 -16.72
CA ILE A 4 -12.55 0.83 -15.30
C ILE A 4 -13.86 0.97 -14.52
N ILE A 5 -14.09 0.04 -13.61
CA ILE A 5 -15.28 0.05 -12.75
C ILE A 5 -14.82 0.39 -11.33
N VAL A 6 -15.41 1.41 -10.73
CA VAL A 6 -15.10 1.87 -9.37
C VAL A 6 -16.34 1.65 -8.51
N GLU A 7 -16.17 0.89 -7.43
CA GLU A 7 -17.26 0.52 -6.53
C GLU A 7 -16.90 0.84 -5.08
N PRO A 8 -17.88 1.06 -4.20
CA PRO A 8 -17.62 1.21 -2.77
C PRO A 8 -17.01 -0.06 -2.18
N VAL A 9 -16.23 0.11 -1.11
CA VAL A 9 -15.67 -1.02 -0.37
C VAL A 9 -16.81 -1.74 0.37
N GLY A 10 -16.90 -3.06 0.15
CA GLY A 10 -17.86 -3.92 0.84
C GLY A 10 -17.26 -4.54 2.10
N GLU A 11 -18.05 -5.41 2.77
CA GLU A 11 -17.60 -6.07 4.01
C GLU A 11 -16.34 -6.90 3.83
N ALA A 12 -16.25 -7.66 2.74
CA ALA A 12 -15.09 -8.52 2.49
C ALA A 12 -13.81 -7.70 2.33
N GLU A 13 -13.90 -6.61 1.58
CA GLU A 13 -12.75 -5.72 1.34
C GLU A 13 -12.39 -4.95 2.59
N GLN A 14 -13.38 -4.55 3.40
CA GLN A 14 -13.11 -3.88 4.67
C GLN A 14 -12.36 -4.81 5.63
N THR A 15 -12.69 -6.09 5.64
CA THR A 15 -11.98 -7.08 6.44
C THR A 15 -10.51 -7.19 6.01
N VAL A 16 -10.25 -7.17 4.70
CA VAL A 16 -8.88 -7.17 4.17
C VAL A 16 -8.12 -5.92 4.60
N LEU A 17 -8.74 -4.74 4.45
CA LEU A 17 -8.14 -3.47 4.89
C LEU A 17 -7.80 -3.50 6.38
N ASP A 18 -8.75 -3.93 7.21
CA ASP A 18 -8.55 -3.99 8.66
C ASP A 18 -7.41 -4.93 9.03
N GLY A 19 -7.29 -6.05 8.34
CA GLY A 19 -6.18 -7.00 8.54
C GLY A 19 -4.82 -6.39 8.25
N TRP A 20 -4.69 -5.67 7.14
CA TRP A 20 -3.44 -4.98 6.80
C TRP A 20 -3.12 -3.85 7.77
N LEU A 21 -4.13 -3.12 8.22
CA LEU A 21 -3.93 -2.03 9.20
C LEU A 21 -3.55 -2.57 10.57
N ASP A 22 -4.08 -3.74 10.97
CA ASP A 22 -3.66 -4.43 12.19
C ASP A 22 -2.19 -4.86 12.10
N ASP A 23 -1.77 -5.37 10.96
CA ASP A 23 -0.36 -5.72 10.73
C ASP A 23 0.53 -4.49 10.82
N ALA A 24 0.10 -3.37 10.24
CA ALA A 24 0.83 -2.11 10.33
C ALA A 24 1.01 -1.67 11.79
N ALA A 25 -0.03 -1.82 12.61
CA ALA A 25 0.05 -1.48 14.03
C ALA A 25 1.11 -2.32 14.77
N ARG A 26 1.29 -3.58 14.38
CA ARG A 26 2.33 -4.45 14.95
C ARG A 26 3.75 -3.99 14.61
N TRP A 27 3.89 -3.20 13.55
CA TRP A 27 5.16 -2.55 13.18
C TRP A 27 5.34 -1.18 13.81
N ASN A 28 4.48 -0.82 14.78
CA ASN A 28 4.48 0.49 15.43
C ASN A 28 4.18 1.64 14.47
N ILE A 29 3.40 1.35 13.42
CA ILE A 29 2.96 2.35 12.46
C ILE A 29 1.69 3.02 12.98
N ASP A 30 1.73 4.35 13.05
CA ASP A 30 0.56 5.19 13.31
C ASP A 30 0.14 5.81 11.98
N VAL A 31 -1.00 5.41 11.45
CA VAL A 31 -1.46 5.89 10.13
C VAL A 31 -1.85 7.38 10.13
N THR A 32 -1.89 8.02 11.29
CA THR A 32 -2.09 9.47 11.38
C THR A 32 -0.78 10.24 11.31
N ASP A 33 0.35 9.54 11.35
CA ASP A 33 1.70 10.12 11.34
C ASP A 33 2.55 9.42 10.28
N VAL A 34 2.72 10.09 9.14
CA VAL A 34 3.47 9.53 8.01
C VAL A 34 4.93 9.22 8.35
N ALA A 35 5.51 9.92 9.34
CA ALA A 35 6.88 9.65 9.75
C ALA A 35 7.05 8.24 10.31
N THR A 36 6.03 7.66 10.95
CA THR A 36 6.09 6.28 11.45
C THR A 36 6.06 5.28 10.32
N ILE A 37 5.35 5.57 9.24
CA ILE A 37 5.31 4.72 8.04
C ILE A 37 6.69 4.71 7.39
N ASP A 38 7.30 5.88 7.22
CA ASP A 38 8.63 6.03 6.64
C ASP A 38 9.69 5.32 7.48
N ALA A 39 9.64 5.48 8.80
CA ALA A 39 10.57 4.82 9.72
C ALA A 39 10.48 3.30 9.63
N ALA A 40 9.28 2.73 9.55
CA ALA A 40 9.07 1.29 9.40
C ALA A 40 9.64 0.80 8.06
N TYR A 41 9.39 1.55 7.00
CA TYR A 41 9.90 1.23 5.66
C TYR A 41 11.44 1.22 5.63
N GLU A 42 12.07 2.27 6.15
CA GLU A 42 13.53 2.36 6.20
C GLU A 42 14.15 1.23 7.04
N SER A 43 13.55 0.92 8.17
CA SER A 43 14.01 -0.17 9.03
C SER A 43 13.96 -1.52 8.31
N TYR A 44 12.89 -1.76 7.57
CA TYR A 44 12.75 -3.00 6.78
C TYR A 44 13.78 -3.07 5.65
N VAL A 45 13.98 -1.95 4.94
CA VAL A 45 14.98 -1.86 3.87
C VAL A 45 16.36 -2.20 4.42
N ASP A 46 16.76 -1.59 5.54
CA ASP A 46 18.06 -1.84 6.16
C ASP A 46 18.23 -3.32 6.53
N ARG A 47 17.17 -3.95 7.03
CA ARG A 47 17.21 -5.37 7.39
C ARG A 47 17.42 -6.27 6.16
N VAL A 48 16.70 -5.97 5.08
CA VAL A 48 16.79 -6.77 3.85
C VAL A 48 18.12 -6.59 3.16
N ILE A 49 18.66 -5.37 3.12
CA ILE A 49 20.00 -5.13 2.56
C ILE A 49 21.06 -5.92 3.32
N ALA A 50 20.92 -6.05 4.63
CA ALA A 50 21.88 -6.79 5.46
C ALA A 50 21.81 -8.30 5.24
N GLN A 51 20.73 -8.80 4.63
CA GLN A 51 20.60 -10.22 4.30
C GLN A 51 21.41 -10.57 3.05
N ASP A 52 21.95 -11.80 3.01
CA ASP A 52 22.61 -12.30 1.83
C ASP A 52 21.62 -12.30 0.66
N GLU A 53 22.07 -11.90 -0.54
CA GLU A 53 21.22 -11.74 -1.72
C GLU A 53 20.40 -13.00 -2.02
N THR A 54 20.96 -14.19 -1.78
CA THR A 54 20.28 -15.45 -2.01
C THR A 54 19.29 -15.82 -0.90
N GLU A 55 19.36 -15.15 0.25
CA GLU A 55 18.55 -15.42 1.43
C GLU A 55 17.53 -14.34 1.71
N ARG A 56 17.46 -13.32 0.86
CA ARG A 56 16.51 -12.21 1.06
C ARG A 56 15.08 -12.70 0.98
N GLU A 57 14.30 -12.28 1.95
CA GLU A 57 12.88 -12.61 2.01
C GLU A 57 12.10 -11.91 0.88
N ASP A 58 10.92 -12.45 0.55
CA ASP A 58 10.01 -11.83 -0.39
C ASP A 58 9.42 -10.56 0.22
N PRO A 59 9.65 -9.36 -0.35
CA PRO A 59 9.16 -8.12 0.21
C PRO A 59 7.68 -7.86 -0.06
N THR A 60 7.02 -8.67 -0.90
CA THR A 60 5.66 -8.40 -1.37
C THR A 60 4.66 -8.18 -0.24
N PRO A 61 4.60 -9.02 0.81
CA PRO A 61 3.64 -8.76 1.90
C PRO A 61 3.92 -7.46 2.65
N PHE A 62 5.20 -7.14 2.88
CA PHE A 62 5.56 -5.90 3.56
C PHE A 62 5.22 -4.68 2.71
N VAL A 63 5.53 -4.73 1.41
CA VAL A 63 5.21 -3.64 0.47
C VAL A 63 3.70 -3.39 0.43
N ALA A 64 2.88 -4.45 0.41
CA ALA A 64 1.43 -4.33 0.44
C ALA A 64 0.96 -3.66 1.75
N MET A 65 1.50 -4.09 2.89
CA MET A 65 1.15 -3.50 4.19
C MET A 65 1.47 -2.00 4.24
N ILE A 66 2.67 -1.61 3.79
CA ILE A 66 3.08 -0.20 3.74
C ILE A 66 2.16 0.57 2.79
N GLY A 67 1.78 -0.02 1.66
CA GLY A 67 0.84 0.60 0.73
C GLY A 67 -0.52 0.88 1.37
N PHE A 68 -1.07 -0.07 2.12
CA PHE A 68 -2.33 0.13 2.82
C PHE A 68 -2.22 1.16 3.94
N ALA A 69 -1.11 1.17 4.69
CA ALA A 69 -0.88 2.17 5.73
C ALA A 69 -0.78 3.58 5.12
N LEU A 70 -0.02 3.73 4.03
CA LEU A 70 0.11 4.99 3.30
C LEU A 70 -1.25 5.44 2.74
N GLY A 71 -2.01 4.52 2.16
CA GLY A 71 -3.35 4.79 1.64
C GLY A 71 -4.29 5.27 2.73
N GLN A 72 -4.26 4.66 3.90
CA GLN A 72 -5.07 5.09 5.04
C GLN A 72 -4.70 6.50 5.48
N TRP A 73 -3.40 6.82 5.55
CA TRP A 73 -2.94 8.16 5.84
C TRP A 73 -3.47 9.17 4.81
N LEU A 74 -3.43 8.80 3.53
CA LEU A 74 -3.96 9.66 2.46
C LEU A 74 -5.45 9.91 2.61
N THR A 75 -6.25 8.93 3.05
CA THR A 75 -7.68 9.15 3.26
C THR A 75 -7.95 10.12 4.40
N LEU A 76 -7.03 10.21 5.38
CA LEU A 76 -7.16 11.13 6.52
C LEU A 76 -6.72 12.55 6.16
N GLU A 77 -5.74 12.69 5.28
CA GLU A 77 -5.11 13.98 4.95
C GLU A 77 -5.67 14.61 3.66
N THR A 78 -6.38 13.83 2.85
CA THR A 78 -6.91 14.29 1.57
C THR A 78 -8.36 13.88 1.41
N VAL A 79 -8.95 14.18 0.25
CA VAL A 79 -10.33 13.76 -0.08
C VAL A 79 -10.37 12.37 -0.74
N LEU A 80 -9.22 11.70 -0.86
CA LEU A 80 -9.18 10.35 -1.43
C LEU A 80 -9.95 9.36 -0.54
N GLU A 81 -10.60 8.41 -1.19
CA GLU A 81 -11.42 7.40 -0.53
C GLU A 81 -11.07 6.00 -1.04
N TRP A 82 -11.13 5.01 -0.14
CA TRP A 82 -10.97 3.61 -0.54
C TRP A 82 -12.11 3.17 -1.46
N ARG A 83 -11.73 2.45 -2.51
CA ARG A 83 -12.67 1.89 -3.49
C ARG A 83 -12.20 0.52 -3.94
N VAL A 84 -13.13 -0.26 -4.48
CA VAL A 84 -12.80 -1.46 -5.23
C VAL A 84 -12.76 -1.09 -6.70
N ILE A 85 -11.62 -1.33 -7.32
CA ILE A 85 -11.35 -0.91 -8.70
C ILE A 85 -11.14 -2.16 -9.55
N THR A 86 -11.95 -2.29 -10.59
CA THR A 86 -11.84 -3.38 -11.56
C THR A 86 -11.39 -2.81 -12.89
N ASP A 87 -10.33 -3.39 -13.45
CA ASP A 87 -9.78 -3.01 -14.75
C ASP A 87 -9.43 -4.26 -15.56
N ALA A 88 -8.68 -4.08 -16.66
CA ALA A 88 -8.28 -5.19 -17.53
C ALA A 88 -7.42 -6.24 -16.81
N GLU A 89 -6.73 -5.86 -15.75
CA GLU A 89 -5.83 -6.74 -15.00
C GLU A 89 -6.52 -7.46 -13.85
N GLY A 90 -7.73 -7.05 -13.50
CA GLY A 90 -8.50 -7.68 -12.43
C GLY A 90 -9.11 -6.67 -11.47
N ARG A 91 -9.42 -7.15 -10.27
CA ARG A 91 -10.10 -6.38 -9.23
C ARG A 91 -9.18 -6.20 -8.04
N ASP A 92 -9.05 -4.96 -7.57
CA ASP A 92 -8.16 -4.63 -6.46
C ASP A 92 -8.74 -3.47 -5.64
N ILE A 93 -8.17 -3.28 -4.45
CA ILE A 93 -8.52 -2.16 -3.56
C ILE A 93 -7.55 -1.01 -3.86
N GLY A 94 -8.11 0.16 -4.14
CA GLY A 94 -7.32 1.35 -4.42
C GLY A 94 -7.98 2.58 -3.85
N LEU A 95 -7.47 3.73 -4.23
CA LEU A 95 -7.99 5.04 -3.81
C LEU A 95 -8.53 5.79 -5.02
N SER A 96 -9.57 6.58 -4.81
CA SER A 96 -10.08 7.49 -5.84
C SER A 96 -10.52 8.80 -5.22
N LEU A 97 -10.60 9.83 -6.07
CA LEU A 97 -11.32 11.04 -5.71
C LEU A 97 -12.81 10.73 -5.60
N PRO A 98 -13.59 11.54 -4.83
CA PRO A 98 -15.03 11.29 -4.68
C PRO A 98 -15.79 11.25 -5.99
N ASP A 99 -15.34 12.02 -7.01
CA ASP A 99 -15.95 12.05 -8.34
C ASP A 99 -15.40 10.96 -9.28
N GLU A 100 -14.51 10.10 -8.77
CA GLU A 100 -13.90 8.99 -9.51
C GLU A 100 -13.05 9.43 -10.71
N SER A 101 -12.64 10.69 -10.76
CA SER A 101 -11.84 11.24 -11.87
C SER A 101 -10.38 10.82 -11.87
N SER A 102 -9.87 10.37 -10.72
CA SER A 102 -8.50 9.88 -10.58
C SER A 102 -8.49 8.70 -9.64
N ILE A 103 -7.69 7.69 -9.99
CA ILE A 103 -7.49 6.50 -9.15
C ILE A 103 -6.00 6.29 -8.92
N MET A 104 -5.65 5.66 -7.78
CA MET A 104 -4.28 5.25 -7.50
C MET A 104 -4.27 3.99 -6.65
N PHE A 105 -3.18 3.24 -6.77
CA PHE A 105 -2.93 2.06 -5.95
C PHE A 105 -1.68 2.34 -5.11
N PRO A 106 -1.84 2.62 -3.81
CA PRO A 106 -0.67 2.94 -2.95
C PRO A 106 0.40 1.85 -2.94
N SER A 107 -0.01 0.58 -3.05
CA SER A 107 0.93 -0.55 -3.09
C SER A 107 1.85 -0.48 -4.31
N ASP A 108 1.35 -0.03 -5.46
CA ASP A 108 2.15 0.12 -6.67
C ASP A 108 3.20 1.21 -6.49
N PHE A 109 2.83 2.31 -5.86
CA PHE A 109 3.76 3.41 -5.56
C PHE A 109 4.91 2.90 -4.69
N VAL A 110 4.61 2.14 -3.64
CA VAL A 110 5.62 1.58 -2.73
C VAL A 110 6.49 0.55 -3.46
N ALA A 111 5.88 -0.30 -4.29
CA ALA A 111 6.61 -1.30 -5.07
C ALA A 111 7.60 -0.66 -6.05
N ASP A 112 7.22 0.44 -6.68
CA ASP A 112 8.11 1.17 -7.59
C ASP A 112 9.30 1.76 -6.82
N ALA A 113 9.05 2.35 -5.65
CA ALA A 113 10.12 2.88 -4.80
C ALA A 113 11.07 1.76 -4.34
N TRP A 114 10.55 0.61 -3.95
CA TRP A 114 11.34 -0.56 -3.56
C TRP A 114 12.24 -1.02 -4.71
N ASN A 115 11.69 -1.12 -5.91
CA ASN A 115 12.44 -1.58 -7.08
C ASN A 115 13.57 -0.61 -7.46
N GLU A 116 13.33 0.69 -7.35
CA GLU A 116 14.35 1.71 -7.60
C GLU A 116 15.49 1.61 -6.61
N MET A 117 15.17 1.43 -5.33
CA MET A 117 16.19 1.28 -4.29
C MET A 117 17.05 0.06 -4.51
N GLN A 118 16.46 -1.06 -4.95
CA GLN A 118 17.23 -2.26 -5.25
C GLN A 118 18.20 -2.10 -6.41
N ARG A 119 17.91 -1.20 -7.34
CA ARG A 119 18.80 -0.94 -8.47
C ARG A 119 19.98 -0.07 -8.10
N ASP A 120 19.82 0.77 -7.10
CA ASP A 120 20.85 1.71 -6.66
C ASP A 120 21.87 1.04 -5.72
N TRP A 121 21.64 -0.19 -5.36
CA TRP A 121 22.51 -1.00 -4.51
C TRP A 121 23.28 -2.00 -5.37
#